data_a43524b51a3eb3866802312332fcfc47
#
_entry.id   a43524b51a3eb3866802312332fcfc47
#
_cell.length_a   1.000
_cell.length_b   1.000
_cell.length_c   1.000
_cell.angle_alpha   90.00
_cell.angle_beta   90.00
_cell.angle_gamma   90.00
#
_symmetry.space_group_name_H-M   'P 1'
#
loop_
_entity.id
_entity.type
_entity.pdbx_description
1 polymer ?
#
loop_
_entity_poly.entity_id
_entity_poly.type
_entity_poly.pdbx_seq_one_letter_code
_entity_poly.pdbx_strand_id
1 'polypeptide(L)'
;VYQLCEDDSVIGSMFYIMEFKQGTVFWDPALPDMTNAQRGTIFDQMNQVMVALHSVDIDDVGLSDFGRPGNYFARQISRWTKQYQASEIETIDDMDKLIQWLPQNTPADDGKLVLAHGDFRLDNIMFDAVESQAIAVLDWELSTLGHPYADLAYQCMQLRLDNRSVLAGLGGIDRQALGIPSEEEYVALYCQRMGIEAIENWDFYVIFSMFRFAAILEGVGQRALGGNASSDKASQMRALVKPLAAMAVAMISTSSMANAE
;
A
#
# COMPACT_ATOMS: atom_id res chain seq x y z
N VAL A 1 -6.01 10.83 19.36
CA VAL A 1 -4.81 11.47 19.91
C VAL A 1 -5.26 12.49 20.96
N TYR A 2 -4.63 12.49 22.13
CA TYR A 2 -4.96 13.42 23.23
C TYR A 2 -4.04 14.64 23.21
N GLN A 3 -2.76 14.44 22.95
CA GLN A 3 -1.77 15.52 23.03
C GLN A 3 -0.55 15.19 22.14
N LEU A 4 -0.01 16.22 21.51
CA LEU A 4 1.32 16.21 20.88
C LEU A 4 2.30 16.93 21.81
N CYS A 5 3.45 16.35 22.07
CA CYS A 5 4.59 16.96 22.73
C CYS A 5 5.73 17.18 21.73
N GLU A 6 6.03 18.43 21.45
CA GLU A 6 7.10 18.84 20.53
C GLU A 6 8.43 19.07 21.25
N ASP A 7 8.45 19.02 22.59
CA ASP A 7 9.63 19.16 23.41
C ASP A 7 10.42 17.85 23.48
N ASP A 8 11.52 17.79 22.74
CA ASP A 8 12.40 16.61 22.68
C ASP A 8 13.19 16.37 23.98
N SER A 9 13.27 17.36 24.86
CA SER A 9 13.94 17.21 26.17
C SER A 9 13.24 16.26 27.12
N VAL A 10 11.94 15.96 26.89
CA VAL A 10 11.13 15.12 27.77
C VAL A 10 11.53 13.64 27.69
N ILE A 11 11.64 13.08 26.47
CA ILE A 11 12.01 11.67 26.24
C ILE A 11 13.08 11.48 25.15
N GLY A 12 13.67 12.54 24.63
CA GLY A 12 14.68 12.50 23.57
C GLY A 12 14.15 12.63 22.15
N SER A 13 12.83 12.77 21.96
CA SER A 13 12.19 12.98 20.67
C SER A 13 10.77 13.53 20.87
N MET A 14 10.20 14.12 19.82
CA MET A 14 8.78 14.44 19.79
C MET A 14 7.94 13.16 19.94
N PHE A 15 6.80 13.26 20.62
CA PHE A 15 5.87 12.15 20.81
C PHE A 15 4.43 12.64 20.91
N TYR A 16 3.49 11.73 20.70
CA TYR A 16 2.08 12.00 20.97
C TYR A 16 1.49 10.96 21.94
N ILE A 17 0.48 11.39 22.66
CA ILE A 17 -0.29 10.55 23.57
C ILE A 17 -1.63 10.23 22.90
N MET A 18 -1.92 8.95 22.77
CA MET A 18 -3.19 8.49 22.20
C MET A 18 -3.90 7.51 23.11
N GLU A 19 -5.17 7.25 22.82
CA GLU A 19 -5.94 6.21 23.50
C GLU A 19 -5.25 4.84 23.29
N PHE A 20 -5.14 4.09 24.37
CA PHE A 20 -4.77 2.68 24.27
C PHE A 20 -5.99 1.86 23.84
N LYS A 21 -5.89 1.21 22.69
CA LYS A 21 -6.90 0.26 22.20
C LYS A 21 -6.42 -1.16 22.44
N GLN A 22 -7.31 -1.99 23.02
CA GLN A 22 -7.06 -3.42 23.13
C GLN A 22 -7.59 -4.12 21.86
N GLY A 23 -6.70 -4.74 21.09
CA GLY A 23 -7.05 -5.39 19.84
C GLY A 23 -5.90 -6.21 19.28
N THR A 24 -6.11 -6.81 18.13
CA THR A 24 -5.14 -7.65 17.42
C THR A 24 -4.73 -7.00 16.11
N VAL A 25 -3.44 -7.01 15.81
CA VAL A 25 -2.87 -6.68 14.51
C VAL A 25 -2.40 -7.98 13.85
N PHE A 26 -2.80 -8.22 12.61
CA PHE A 26 -2.45 -9.42 11.87
C PHE A 26 -1.31 -9.15 10.89
N TRP A 27 -0.27 -9.98 10.95
CA TRP A 27 0.90 -9.87 10.08
C TRP A 27 0.86 -10.80 8.87
N ASP A 28 0.15 -11.93 9.01
CA ASP A 28 -0.02 -12.91 7.93
C ASP A 28 -1.41 -12.73 7.30
N PRO A 29 -1.50 -12.28 6.02
CA PRO A 29 -2.78 -12.07 5.36
C PRO A 29 -3.56 -13.36 5.08
N ALA A 30 -2.95 -14.54 5.21
CA ALA A 30 -3.65 -15.81 5.15
C ALA A 30 -4.48 -16.09 6.42
N LEU A 31 -4.21 -15.35 7.53
CA LEU A 31 -4.94 -15.45 8.79
C LEU A 31 -5.11 -16.92 9.25
N PRO A 32 -3.99 -17.66 9.49
CA PRO A 32 -4.02 -19.12 9.66
C PRO A 32 -4.93 -19.59 10.80
N ASP A 33 -5.04 -18.81 11.87
CA ASP A 33 -5.81 -19.14 13.06
C ASP A 33 -7.31 -18.77 12.97
N MET A 34 -7.75 -18.24 11.82
CA MET A 34 -9.12 -17.77 11.61
C MET A 34 -9.96 -18.77 10.79
N THR A 35 -11.25 -18.80 11.04
CA THR A 35 -12.22 -19.48 10.17
C THR A 35 -12.41 -18.71 8.85
N ASN A 36 -12.92 -19.38 7.81
CA ASN A 36 -13.23 -18.73 6.54
C ASN A 36 -14.19 -17.52 6.71
N ALA A 37 -15.18 -17.64 7.58
CA ALA A 37 -16.11 -16.55 7.87
C ALA A 37 -15.39 -15.34 8.49
N GLN A 38 -14.50 -15.57 9.45
CA GLN A 38 -13.71 -14.49 10.07
C GLN A 38 -12.77 -13.85 9.06
N ARG A 39 -12.11 -14.64 8.20
CA ARG A 39 -11.27 -14.09 7.12
C ARG A 39 -12.07 -13.17 6.20
N GLY A 40 -13.23 -13.66 5.74
CA GLY A 40 -14.14 -12.83 4.92
C GLY A 40 -14.52 -11.53 5.63
N THR A 41 -14.85 -11.59 6.93
CA THR A 41 -15.18 -10.40 7.73
C THR A 41 -13.99 -9.42 7.80
N ILE A 42 -12.77 -9.90 8.06
CA ILE A 42 -11.58 -9.05 8.15
C ILE A 42 -11.31 -8.32 6.84
N PHE A 43 -11.34 -9.02 5.70
CA PHE A 43 -11.16 -8.39 4.39
C PHE A 43 -12.29 -7.42 4.04
N ASP A 44 -13.52 -7.73 4.45
CA ASP A 44 -14.67 -6.82 4.30
C ASP A 44 -14.50 -5.56 5.15
N GLN A 45 -14.07 -5.69 6.39
CA GLN A 45 -13.76 -4.55 7.27
C GLN A 45 -12.63 -3.68 6.71
N MET A 46 -11.56 -4.25 6.19
CA MET A 46 -10.50 -3.50 5.52
C MET A 46 -11.05 -2.65 4.36
N ASN A 47 -11.92 -3.23 3.53
CA ASN A 47 -12.56 -2.52 2.44
C ASN A 47 -13.47 -1.39 2.95
N GLN A 48 -14.27 -1.63 3.99
CA GLN A 48 -15.12 -0.60 4.61
C GLN A 48 -14.30 0.56 5.17
N VAL A 49 -13.21 0.27 5.87
CA VAL A 49 -12.30 1.29 6.44
C VAL A 49 -11.68 2.13 5.34
N MET A 50 -11.22 1.52 4.24
CA MET A 50 -10.66 2.26 3.10
C MET A 50 -11.71 3.18 2.46
N VAL A 51 -12.93 2.68 2.26
CA VAL A 51 -14.05 3.49 1.74
C VAL A 51 -14.38 4.64 2.69
N ALA A 52 -14.45 4.40 3.98
CA ALA A 52 -14.73 5.44 4.98
C ALA A 52 -13.63 6.52 4.94
N LEU A 53 -12.36 6.12 4.87
CA LEU A 53 -11.23 7.04 4.76
C LEU A 53 -11.30 7.89 3.48
N HIS A 54 -11.56 7.26 2.34
CA HIS A 54 -11.63 7.95 1.05
C HIS A 54 -12.91 8.78 0.88
N SER A 55 -13.88 8.62 1.77
CA SER A 55 -15.13 9.41 1.80
C SER A 55 -15.10 10.57 2.78
N VAL A 56 -13.98 10.78 3.48
CA VAL A 56 -13.81 11.93 4.38
C VAL A 56 -13.88 13.21 3.57
N ASP A 57 -14.77 14.13 3.95
CA ASP A 57 -14.76 15.48 3.41
C ASP A 57 -13.56 16.24 3.97
N ILE A 58 -12.61 16.54 3.09
CA ILE A 58 -11.31 17.11 3.44
C ILE A 58 -11.46 18.53 4.02
N ASP A 59 -12.41 19.30 3.50
CA ASP A 59 -12.65 20.67 3.94
C ASP A 59 -13.34 20.68 5.31
N ASP A 60 -14.32 19.81 5.53
CA ASP A 60 -15.05 19.71 6.79
C ASP A 60 -14.15 19.30 7.97
N VAL A 61 -13.10 18.53 7.70
CA VAL A 61 -12.14 18.10 8.74
C VAL A 61 -10.90 19.00 8.82
N GLY A 62 -10.84 20.07 8.02
CA GLY A 62 -9.75 21.06 8.06
C GLY A 62 -8.41 20.54 7.52
N LEU A 63 -8.41 19.63 6.54
CA LEU A 63 -7.22 19.04 5.93
C LEU A 63 -6.94 19.54 4.50
N SER A 64 -7.53 20.64 4.05
CA SER A 64 -7.40 21.17 2.69
C SER A 64 -5.95 21.49 2.31
N ASP A 65 -5.06 21.76 3.28
CA ASP A 65 -3.64 22.04 3.11
C ASP A 65 -2.72 20.86 3.44
N PHE A 66 -3.27 19.68 3.78
CA PHE A 66 -2.50 18.49 4.18
C PHE A 66 -1.72 17.86 3.01
N GLY A 67 -1.96 18.27 1.77
CA GLY A 67 -1.26 17.80 0.59
C GLY A 67 -1.40 18.73 -0.61
N ARG A 68 -0.87 18.31 -1.74
CA ARG A 68 -0.96 19.08 -2.98
C ARG A 68 -1.97 18.44 -3.94
N PRO A 69 -3.01 19.14 -4.37
CA PRO A 69 -3.95 18.63 -5.36
C PRO A 69 -3.30 18.43 -6.74
N GLY A 70 -3.93 17.60 -7.56
CA GLY A 70 -3.60 17.38 -8.98
C GLY A 70 -2.31 16.61 -9.26
N ASN A 71 -2.29 15.92 -10.38
CA ASN A 71 -1.12 15.18 -10.89
C ASN A 71 -0.43 14.26 -9.87
N TYR A 72 -1.21 13.59 -9.02
CA TYR A 72 -0.68 12.77 -7.93
C TYR A 72 0.34 11.75 -8.43
N PHE A 73 -0.04 10.89 -9.40
CA PHE A 73 0.86 9.83 -9.88
C PHE A 73 2.11 10.37 -10.55
N ALA A 74 2.03 11.41 -11.36
CA ALA A 74 3.21 12.01 -11.99
C ALA A 74 4.21 12.52 -10.95
N ARG A 75 3.73 13.16 -9.88
CA ARG A 75 4.60 13.61 -8.76
C ARG A 75 5.21 12.43 -8.01
N GLN A 76 4.42 11.40 -7.72
CA GLN A 76 4.90 10.23 -7.00
C GLN A 76 5.91 9.42 -7.81
N ILE A 77 5.69 9.23 -9.11
CA ILE A 77 6.65 8.59 -10.01
C ILE A 77 7.97 9.34 -9.99
N SER A 78 7.93 10.67 -10.16
CA SER A 78 9.15 11.50 -10.12
C SER A 78 9.87 11.39 -8.76
N ARG A 79 9.14 11.44 -7.65
CA ARG A 79 9.70 11.30 -6.29
C ARG A 79 10.39 9.96 -6.10
N TRP A 80 9.68 8.86 -6.41
CA TRP A 80 10.18 7.51 -6.15
C TRP A 80 11.30 7.11 -7.11
N THR A 81 11.28 7.61 -8.36
CA THR A 81 12.40 7.46 -9.30
C THR A 81 13.68 8.10 -8.73
N LYS A 82 13.59 9.33 -8.26
CA LYS A 82 14.75 10.02 -7.66
C LYS A 82 15.26 9.31 -6.41
N GLN A 83 14.33 8.83 -5.58
CA GLN A 83 14.70 8.09 -4.36
C GLN A 83 15.37 6.76 -4.68
N TYR A 84 14.84 5.99 -5.64
CA TYR A 84 15.44 4.74 -6.11
C TYR A 84 16.84 4.99 -6.65
N GLN A 85 17.00 5.94 -7.59
CA GLN A 85 18.31 6.26 -8.17
C GLN A 85 19.34 6.74 -7.14
N ALA A 86 18.90 7.43 -6.09
CA ALA A 86 19.78 7.86 -5.00
C ALA A 86 20.20 6.72 -4.06
N SER A 87 19.43 5.63 -4.02
CA SER A 87 19.65 4.47 -3.15
C SER A 87 20.05 3.21 -3.92
N GLU A 88 20.21 3.29 -5.23
CA GLU A 88 20.56 2.17 -6.09
C GLU A 88 21.90 1.54 -5.67
N ILE A 89 21.87 0.24 -5.36
CA ILE A 89 23.04 -0.54 -4.95
C ILE A 89 23.60 -1.31 -6.16
N GLU A 90 22.71 -1.76 -7.03
CA GLU A 90 23.04 -2.46 -8.29
C GLU A 90 21.98 -2.13 -9.33
N THR A 91 22.37 -2.13 -10.60
CA THR A 91 21.43 -1.91 -11.70
C THR A 91 20.44 -3.07 -11.82
N ILE A 92 19.16 -2.74 -11.87
CA ILE A 92 18.05 -3.69 -12.04
C ILE A 92 17.29 -3.27 -13.30
N ASP A 93 17.53 -3.98 -14.42
CA ASP A 93 16.97 -3.66 -15.74
C ASP A 93 15.44 -3.48 -15.72
N ASP A 94 14.73 -4.26 -14.89
CA ASP A 94 13.28 -4.16 -14.80
C ASP A 94 12.84 -2.87 -14.08
N MET A 95 13.62 -2.37 -13.13
CA MET A 95 13.37 -1.05 -12.54
C MET A 95 13.58 0.07 -13.57
N ASP A 96 14.61 -0.02 -14.41
CA ASP A 96 14.85 0.95 -15.49
C ASP A 96 13.71 0.96 -16.51
N LYS A 97 13.18 -0.22 -16.87
CA LYS A 97 11.97 -0.33 -17.71
C LYS A 97 10.75 0.35 -17.08
N LEU A 98 10.54 0.15 -15.79
CA LEU A 98 9.43 0.77 -15.07
C LEU A 98 9.57 2.30 -14.99
N ILE A 99 10.78 2.81 -14.75
CA ILE A 99 11.09 4.25 -14.74
C ILE A 99 10.76 4.89 -16.09
N GLN A 100 10.97 4.17 -17.19
CA GLN A 100 10.66 4.65 -18.54
C GLN A 100 9.16 4.51 -18.85
N TRP A 101 8.53 3.41 -18.48
CA TRP A 101 7.15 3.08 -18.84
C TRP A 101 6.12 3.92 -18.07
N LEU A 102 6.30 4.07 -16.75
CA LEU A 102 5.32 4.71 -15.87
C LEU A 102 4.95 6.14 -16.30
N PRO A 103 5.91 7.05 -16.61
CA PRO A 103 5.54 8.40 -17.04
C PRO A 103 4.77 8.44 -18.37
N GLN A 104 5.01 7.49 -19.25
CA GLN A 104 4.39 7.41 -20.59
C GLN A 104 2.97 6.83 -20.54
N ASN A 105 2.64 6.09 -19.49
CA ASN A 105 1.37 5.39 -19.33
C ASN A 105 0.54 5.92 -18.15
N THR A 106 0.94 7.05 -17.57
CA THR A 106 0.20 7.67 -16.47
C THR A 106 -1.18 8.13 -16.97
N PRO A 107 -2.28 7.63 -16.38
CA PRO A 107 -3.62 8.10 -16.72
C PRO A 107 -3.74 9.62 -16.56
N ALA A 108 -4.61 10.21 -17.35
CA ALA A 108 -4.94 11.63 -17.19
C ALA A 108 -5.44 11.89 -15.77
N ASP A 109 -5.07 13.04 -15.22
CA ASP A 109 -5.55 13.46 -13.89
C ASP A 109 -7.06 13.69 -13.94
N ASP A 110 -7.82 12.91 -13.21
CA ASP A 110 -9.28 12.98 -13.13
C ASP A 110 -9.78 13.85 -11.96
N GLY A 111 -8.87 14.51 -11.27
CA GLY A 111 -9.15 15.42 -10.16
C GLY A 111 -9.58 14.74 -8.87
N LYS A 112 -9.59 13.40 -8.79
CA LYS A 112 -9.90 12.69 -7.54
C LYS A 112 -8.86 13.02 -6.48
N LEU A 113 -9.35 13.44 -5.31
CA LEU A 113 -8.54 13.82 -4.18
C LEU A 113 -9.21 13.32 -2.89
N VAL A 114 -8.51 12.49 -2.16
CA VAL A 114 -8.97 11.91 -0.89
C VAL A 114 -7.88 12.00 0.17
N LEU A 115 -8.26 11.78 1.43
CA LEU A 115 -7.28 11.47 2.46
C LEU A 115 -6.77 10.05 2.22
N ALA A 116 -5.55 9.94 1.69
CA ALA A 116 -4.90 8.66 1.45
C ALA A 116 -4.01 8.29 2.66
N HIS A 117 -4.05 7.04 3.06
CA HIS A 117 -3.19 6.51 4.13
C HIS A 117 -1.72 6.42 3.69
N GLY A 118 -1.50 6.03 2.46
CA GLY A 118 -0.16 5.90 1.88
C GLY A 118 0.56 4.59 2.18
N ASP A 119 0.14 3.84 3.20
CA ASP A 119 0.63 2.48 3.53
C ASP A 119 -0.52 1.62 4.05
N PHE A 120 -1.65 1.59 3.33
CA PHE A 120 -2.84 0.86 3.76
C PHE A 120 -2.64 -0.64 3.61
N ARG A 121 -2.52 -1.34 4.75
CA ARG A 121 -2.22 -2.77 4.82
C ARG A 121 -2.87 -3.39 6.05
N LEU A 122 -2.98 -4.74 6.04
CA LEU A 122 -3.58 -5.51 7.12
C LEU A 122 -2.90 -5.24 8.47
N ASP A 123 -1.57 -5.19 8.49
CA ASP A 123 -0.76 -4.95 9.69
C ASP A 123 -0.76 -3.49 10.18
N ASN A 124 -1.41 -2.58 9.45
CA ASN A 124 -1.69 -1.20 9.87
C ASN A 124 -3.15 -1.00 10.32
N ILE A 125 -3.89 -2.09 10.50
CA ILE A 125 -5.27 -2.07 11.02
C ILE A 125 -5.34 -2.94 12.27
N MET A 126 -5.92 -2.39 13.31
CA MET A 126 -6.20 -3.13 14.55
C MET A 126 -7.65 -3.60 14.56
N PHE A 127 -7.85 -4.86 14.90
CA PHE A 127 -9.15 -5.50 14.95
C PHE A 127 -9.55 -5.88 16.36
N ASP A 128 -10.84 -5.83 16.65
CA ASP A 128 -11.40 -6.45 17.85
C ASP A 128 -11.16 -7.96 17.84
N ALA A 129 -10.75 -8.50 18.98
CA ALA A 129 -10.38 -9.90 19.09
C ALA A 129 -11.57 -10.88 19.00
N VAL A 130 -12.80 -10.41 19.21
CA VAL A 130 -14.01 -11.24 19.26
C VAL A 130 -14.82 -11.08 17.96
N GLU A 131 -15.08 -9.85 17.57
CA GLU A 131 -15.99 -9.54 16.45
C GLU A 131 -15.28 -9.36 15.12
N SER A 132 -13.95 -9.35 15.12
CA SER A 132 -13.12 -9.12 13.91
C SER A 132 -13.42 -7.79 13.22
N GLN A 133 -13.96 -6.81 13.96
CA GLN A 133 -14.20 -5.46 13.45
C GLN A 133 -12.94 -4.61 13.55
N ALA A 134 -12.70 -3.76 12.56
CA ALA A 134 -11.62 -2.79 12.60
C ALA A 134 -11.92 -1.71 13.65
N ILE A 135 -11.00 -1.51 14.61
CA ILE A 135 -11.16 -0.57 15.73
C ILE A 135 -10.17 0.59 15.69
N ALA A 136 -9.10 0.48 14.91
CA ALA A 136 -8.15 1.57 14.68
C ALA A 136 -7.37 1.35 13.38
N VAL A 137 -6.95 2.46 12.78
CA VAL A 137 -5.96 2.51 11.69
C VAL A 137 -4.69 3.11 12.28
N LEU A 138 -3.55 2.49 12.00
CA LEU A 138 -2.24 2.79 12.57
C LEU A 138 -1.30 3.28 11.47
N ASP A 139 -0.19 3.90 11.88
CA ASP A 139 0.94 4.26 11.02
C ASP A 139 0.61 5.27 9.89
N TRP A 140 0.18 6.45 10.32
CA TRP A 140 -0.25 7.54 9.44
C TRP A 140 0.91 8.38 8.86
N GLU A 141 2.16 8.00 9.06
CA GLU A 141 3.33 8.82 8.69
C GLU A 141 3.47 9.08 7.18
N LEU A 142 2.88 8.23 6.34
CA LEU A 142 2.87 8.38 4.88
C LEU A 142 1.55 8.98 4.35
N SER A 143 0.64 9.36 5.23
CA SER A 143 -0.66 9.92 4.85
C SER A 143 -0.50 11.28 4.15
N THR A 144 -1.40 11.53 3.22
CA THR A 144 -1.43 12.76 2.42
C THR A 144 -2.76 12.91 1.70
N LEU A 145 -3.00 14.08 1.12
CA LEU A 145 -4.03 14.18 0.07
C LEU A 145 -3.52 13.53 -1.22
N GLY A 146 -4.22 12.49 -1.66
CA GLY A 146 -3.79 11.65 -2.77
C GLY A 146 -4.92 11.10 -3.60
N HIS A 147 -4.57 10.26 -4.57
CA HIS A 147 -5.55 9.58 -5.42
C HIS A 147 -6.01 8.28 -4.74
N PRO A 148 -7.33 7.99 -4.67
CA PRO A 148 -7.86 6.83 -3.92
C PRO A 148 -7.31 5.49 -4.40
N TYR A 149 -7.04 5.35 -5.69
CA TYR A 149 -6.52 4.09 -6.24
C TYR A 149 -5.07 3.80 -5.85
N ALA A 150 -4.35 4.77 -5.25
CA ALA A 150 -3.01 4.55 -4.72
C ALA A 150 -3.03 3.59 -3.52
N ASP A 151 -3.97 3.78 -2.58
CA ASP A 151 -4.10 2.88 -1.41
C ASP A 151 -4.70 1.54 -1.81
N LEU A 152 -5.76 1.54 -2.63
CA LEU A 152 -6.41 0.32 -3.07
C LEU A 152 -5.46 -0.61 -3.83
N ALA A 153 -4.72 -0.06 -4.81
CA ALA A 153 -3.76 -0.83 -5.59
C ALA A 153 -2.54 -1.26 -4.75
N TYR A 154 -2.11 -0.43 -3.79
CA TYR A 154 -1.02 -0.78 -2.89
C TYR A 154 -1.37 -1.98 -2.01
N GLN A 155 -2.57 -2.02 -1.45
CA GLN A 155 -3.05 -3.18 -0.70
C GLN A 155 -3.16 -4.41 -1.60
N CYS A 156 -3.78 -4.31 -2.78
CA CYS A 156 -3.91 -5.43 -3.71
C CYS A 156 -2.55 -5.95 -4.18
N MET A 157 -1.59 -5.07 -4.43
CA MET A 157 -0.21 -5.43 -4.77
C MET A 157 0.43 -6.29 -3.67
N GLN A 158 0.28 -5.91 -2.41
CA GLN A 158 0.85 -6.69 -1.29
C GLN A 158 0.25 -8.09 -1.20
N LEU A 159 -1.05 -8.24 -1.48
CA LEU A 159 -1.71 -9.54 -1.52
C LEU A 159 -1.24 -10.44 -2.68
N ARG A 160 -0.57 -9.89 -3.70
CA ARG A 160 0.05 -10.66 -4.79
C ARG A 160 1.41 -11.25 -4.44
N LEU A 161 2.07 -10.77 -3.37
CA LEU A 161 3.37 -11.31 -2.94
C LEU A 161 3.25 -12.81 -2.60
N ASP A 162 4.33 -13.57 -2.84
CA ASP A 162 4.39 -14.99 -2.47
C ASP A 162 4.19 -15.14 -0.95
N ASN A 163 3.35 -16.08 -0.56
CA ASN A 163 3.02 -16.33 0.85
C ASN A 163 4.21 -16.84 1.69
N ARG A 164 5.29 -17.25 1.02
CA ARG A 164 6.54 -17.72 1.66
C ARG A 164 7.61 -16.62 1.70
N SER A 165 7.33 -15.44 1.19
CA SER A 165 8.29 -14.34 1.23
C SER A 165 8.40 -13.73 2.63
N VAL A 166 9.48 -12.96 2.88
CA VAL A 166 9.69 -12.26 4.15
C VAL A 166 8.57 -11.26 4.48
N LEU A 167 7.91 -10.77 3.45
CA LEU A 167 6.66 -10.02 3.52
C LEU A 167 5.58 -10.89 2.87
N ALA A 168 4.95 -11.72 3.68
CA ALA A 168 3.97 -12.67 3.19
C ALA A 168 2.78 -11.97 2.53
N GLY A 169 2.39 -12.47 1.34
CA GLY A 169 1.15 -12.11 0.67
C GLY A 169 0.23 -13.32 0.58
N LEU A 170 -0.63 -13.34 -0.42
CA LEU A 170 -1.54 -14.44 -0.74
C LEU A 170 -1.19 -15.13 -2.07
N GLY A 171 -0.05 -14.78 -2.66
CA GLY A 171 0.44 -15.44 -3.86
C GLY A 171 0.70 -16.92 -3.64
N GLY A 172 0.15 -17.77 -4.50
CA GLY A 172 0.23 -19.23 -4.37
C GLY A 172 -0.79 -19.86 -3.40
N ILE A 173 -1.69 -19.07 -2.81
CA ILE A 173 -2.76 -19.55 -1.93
C ILE A 173 -4.09 -19.58 -2.70
N ASP A 174 -4.87 -20.62 -2.50
CA ASP A 174 -6.26 -20.68 -2.93
C ASP A 174 -7.12 -19.82 -1.99
N ARG A 175 -7.32 -18.55 -2.37
CA ARG A 175 -8.10 -17.58 -1.59
C ARG A 175 -9.54 -18.03 -1.39
N GLN A 176 -10.15 -18.60 -2.41
CA GLN A 176 -11.55 -19.06 -2.35
C GLN A 176 -11.73 -20.17 -1.31
N ALA A 177 -10.82 -21.14 -1.28
CA ALA A 177 -10.84 -22.19 -0.27
C ALA A 177 -10.69 -21.65 1.17
N LEU A 178 -10.04 -20.50 1.33
CA LEU A 178 -9.87 -19.82 2.62
C LEU A 178 -10.99 -18.83 2.97
N GLY A 179 -11.94 -18.58 2.08
CA GLY A 179 -12.98 -17.55 2.28
C GLY A 179 -12.44 -16.12 2.17
N ILE A 180 -11.30 -15.94 1.49
CA ILE A 180 -10.70 -14.64 1.20
C ILE A 180 -11.14 -14.21 -0.21
N PRO A 181 -11.60 -12.97 -0.42
CA PRO A 181 -12.03 -12.51 -1.75
C PRO A 181 -10.89 -12.55 -2.77
N SER A 182 -11.20 -12.79 -4.03
CA SER A 182 -10.29 -12.52 -5.12
C SER A 182 -9.97 -11.02 -5.19
N GLU A 183 -8.96 -10.64 -5.96
CA GLU A 183 -8.65 -9.21 -6.16
C GLU A 183 -9.79 -8.51 -6.89
N GLU A 184 -10.35 -9.16 -7.90
CA GLU A 184 -11.48 -8.66 -8.68
C GLU A 184 -12.72 -8.43 -7.79
N GLU A 185 -13.04 -9.38 -6.92
CA GLU A 185 -14.14 -9.27 -5.95
C GLU A 185 -13.89 -8.13 -4.96
N TYR A 186 -12.66 -8.00 -4.46
CA TYR A 186 -12.30 -6.95 -3.52
C TYR A 186 -12.39 -5.56 -4.14
N VAL A 187 -11.89 -5.38 -5.37
CA VAL A 187 -11.95 -4.12 -6.13
C VAL A 187 -13.40 -3.79 -6.51
N ALA A 188 -14.18 -4.79 -6.97
CA ALA A 188 -15.60 -4.59 -7.30
C ALA A 188 -16.40 -4.13 -6.07
N LEU A 189 -16.13 -4.70 -4.90
CA LEU A 189 -16.77 -4.29 -3.65
C LEU A 189 -16.42 -2.85 -3.24
N TYR A 190 -15.16 -2.44 -3.43
CA TYR A 190 -14.75 -1.06 -3.25
C TYR A 190 -15.49 -0.12 -4.22
N CYS A 191 -15.54 -0.47 -5.51
CA CYS A 191 -16.27 0.30 -6.51
C CYS A 191 -17.75 0.45 -6.14
N GLN A 192 -18.41 -0.64 -5.77
CA GLN A 192 -19.81 -0.63 -5.34
C GLN A 192 -20.05 0.34 -4.16
N ARG A 193 -19.18 0.30 -3.15
CA ARG A 193 -19.28 1.16 -1.96
C ARG A 193 -19.02 2.63 -2.25
N MET A 194 -18.09 2.91 -3.17
CA MET A 194 -17.77 4.27 -3.61
C MET A 194 -18.74 4.82 -4.66
N GLY A 195 -19.69 4.01 -5.14
CA GLY A 195 -20.64 4.42 -6.18
C GLY A 195 -20.01 4.67 -7.55
N ILE A 196 -18.92 3.95 -7.87
CA ILE A 196 -18.25 4.01 -9.17
C ILE A 196 -18.46 2.70 -9.93
N GLU A 197 -18.55 2.77 -11.27
CA GLU A 197 -18.85 1.61 -12.10
C GLU A 197 -17.67 0.64 -12.18
N ALA A 198 -16.49 1.15 -12.52
CA ALA A 198 -15.25 0.39 -12.63
C ALA A 198 -14.02 1.29 -12.50
N ILE A 199 -12.86 0.69 -12.31
CA ILE A 199 -11.56 1.37 -12.33
C ILE A 199 -10.86 1.04 -13.64
N GLU A 200 -10.77 2.03 -14.51
CA GLU A 200 -9.99 1.93 -15.74
C GLU A 200 -8.49 1.91 -15.44
N ASN A 201 -7.71 1.29 -16.32
CA ASN A 201 -6.25 1.22 -16.19
C ASN A 201 -5.77 0.62 -14.86
N TRP A 202 -6.51 -0.35 -14.32
CA TRP A 202 -6.19 -0.97 -13.02
C TRP A 202 -4.75 -1.45 -12.92
N ASP A 203 -4.25 -2.07 -13.98
CA ASP A 203 -2.86 -2.57 -14.02
C ASP A 203 -1.83 -1.46 -13.81
N PHE A 204 -2.07 -0.25 -14.33
CA PHE A 204 -1.17 0.88 -14.09
C PHE A 204 -0.99 1.16 -12.59
N TYR A 205 -2.08 1.18 -11.83
CA TYR A 205 -2.03 1.49 -10.39
C TYR A 205 -1.31 0.40 -9.59
N VAL A 206 -1.50 -0.86 -9.98
CA VAL A 206 -0.80 -1.99 -9.37
C VAL A 206 0.69 -1.99 -9.72
N ILE A 207 1.04 -1.76 -10.99
CA ILE A 207 2.43 -1.62 -11.46
C ILE A 207 3.14 -0.46 -10.75
N PHE A 208 2.48 0.69 -10.64
CA PHE A 208 3.00 1.83 -9.89
C PHE A 208 3.25 1.46 -8.41
N SER A 209 2.33 0.73 -7.79
CA SER A 209 2.47 0.29 -6.40
C SER A 209 3.66 -0.67 -6.21
N MET A 210 3.88 -1.60 -7.17
CA MET A 210 5.05 -2.48 -7.18
C MET A 210 6.36 -1.69 -7.32
N PHE A 211 6.40 -0.73 -8.24
CA PHE A 211 7.55 0.16 -8.44
C PHE A 211 7.87 0.97 -7.19
N ARG A 212 6.86 1.62 -6.61
CA ARG A 212 6.99 2.40 -5.38
C ARG A 212 7.54 1.53 -4.25
N PHE A 213 6.97 0.35 -4.05
CA PHE A 213 7.38 -0.55 -2.99
C PHE A 213 8.81 -1.06 -3.20
N ALA A 214 9.19 -1.42 -4.43
CA ALA A 214 10.56 -1.78 -4.77
C ALA A 214 11.55 -0.64 -4.45
N ALA A 215 11.20 0.61 -4.77
CA ALA A 215 12.03 1.78 -4.45
C ALA A 215 12.18 2.01 -2.93
N ILE A 216 11.13 1.76 -2.14
CA ILE A 216 11.19 1.81 -0.68
C ILE A 216 12.16 0.75 -0.15
N LEU A 217 12.04 -0.51 -0.63
CA LEU A 217 12.86 -1.62 -0.18
C LEU A 217 14.33 -1.47 -0.55
N GLU A 218 14.65 -0.88 -1.71
CA GLU A 218 16.03 -0.55 -2.08
C GLU A 218 16.62 0.48 -1.11
N GLY A 219 15.85 1.52 -0.75
CA GLY A 219 16.25 2.50 0.25
C GLY A 219 16.45 1.90 1.64
N VAL A 220 15.65 0.91 2.04
CA VAL A 220 15.84 0.15 3.29
C VAL A 220 17.17 -0.62 3.25
N GLY A 221 17.44 -1.31 2.14
CA GLY A 221 18.70 -2.03 1.94
C GLY A 221 19.93 -1.14 1.98
N GLN A 222 19.87 0.01 1.32
CA GLN A 222 20.96 0.97 1.28
C GLN A 222 21.29 1.54 2.67
N ARG A 223 20.27 1.87 3.49
CA ARG A 223 20.46 2.32 4.87
C ARG A 223 21.07 1.24 5.77
N ALA A 224 20.75 -0.03 5.54
CA ALA A 224 21.32 -1.14 6.29
C ALA A 224 22.82 -1.31 6.00
N LEU A 225 23.26 -1.11 4.76
CA LEU A 225 24.69 -1.11 4.41
C LEU A 225 25.45 0.03 5.10
N GLY A 226 24.78 1.16 5.37
CA GLY A 226 25.32 2.29 6.13
C GLY A 226 25.38 2.10 7.66
N GLY A 227 24.99 0.94 8.17
CA GLY A 227 25.03 0.61 9.62
C GLY A 227 23.86 1.13 10.45
N ASN A 228 22.80 1.64 9.78
CA ASN A 228 21.66 2.29 10.44
C ASN A 228 20.40 1.40 10.59
N ALA A 229 20.50 0.10 10.33
CA ALA A 229 19.38 -0.83 10.49
C ALA A 229 19.89 -2.25 10.86
N SER A 230 19.03 -3.11 11.43
CA SER A 230 19.37 -4.52 11.66
C SER A 230 19.58 -5.22 10.30
N SER A 231 20.82 -5.67 10.06
CA SER A 231 21.31 -6.04 8.72
C SER A 231 20.56 -7.18 8.04
N ASP A 232 20.16 -8.21 8.79
CA ASP A 232 19.60 -9.43 8.19
C ASP A 232 18.18 -9.23 7.64
N LYS A 233 17.29 -8.62 8.41
CA LYS A 233 15.91 -8.35 7.96
C LYS A 233 15.88 -7.37 6.78
N ALA A 234 16.69 -6.32 6.83
CA ALA A 234 16.78 -5.35 5.74
C ALA A 234 17.31 -5.97 4.45
N SER A 235 18.29 -6.87 4.53
CA SER A 235 18.81 -7.61 3.38
C SER A 235 17.75 -8.54 2.77
N GLN A 236 16.97 -9.23 3.61
CA GLN A 236 15.85 -10.06 3.16
C GLN A 236 14.76 -9.24 2.49
N MET A 237 14.42 -8.07 3.04
CA MET A 237 13.44 -7.16 2.44
C MET A 237 13.92 -6.63 1.09
N ARG A 238 15.20 -6.24 0.98
CA ARG A 238 15.80 -5.81 -0.28
C ARG A 238 15.74 -6.90 -1.36
N ALA A 239 15.88 -8.17 -0.97
CA ALA A 239 15.80 -9.28 -1.93
C ALA A 239 14.46 -9.34 -2.70
N LEU A 240 13.40 -8.65 -2.23
CA LEU A 240 12.12 -8.53 -2.92
C LEU A 240 12.12 -7.51 -4.06
N VAL A 241 13.12 -6.64 -4.19
CA VAL A 241 13.15 -5.59 -5.22
C VAL A 241 13.08 -6.19 -6.62
N LYS A 242 13.97 -7.15 -6.94
CA LYS A 242 13.99 -7.81 -8.25
C LYS A 242 12.69 -8.57 -8.56
N PRO A 243 12.16 -9.43 -7.67
CA PRO A 243 10.86 -10.07 -7.88
C PRO A 243 9.72 -9.10 -8.13
N LEU A 244 9.62 -8.02 -7.35
CA LEU A 244 8.58 -7.00 -7.53
C LEU A 244 8.68 -6.31 -8.90
N ALA A 245 9.89 -5.89 -9.29
CA ALA A 245 10.11 -5.28 -10.59
C ALA A 245 9.77 -6.25 -11.75
N ALA A 246 10.17 -7.51 -11.63
CA ALA A 246 9.85 -8.54 -12.62
C ALA A 246 8.33 -8.79 -12.73
N MET A 247 7.61 -8.86 -11.60
CA MET A 247 6.15 -8.98 -11.60
C MET A 247 5.48 -7.80 -12.30
N ALA A 248 5.93 -6.58 -12.03
CA ALA A 248 5.40 -5.38 -12.66
C ALA A 248 5.65 -5.35 -14.18
N VAL A 249 6.85 -5.72 -14.64
CA VAL A 249 7.18 -5.81 -16.07
C VAL A 249 6.38 -6.92 -16.77
N ALA A 250 6.16 -8.06 -16.11
CA ALA A 250 5.32 -9.12 -16.66
C ALA A 250 3.87 -8.65 -16.90
N MET A 251 3.31 -7.84 -15.99
CA MET A 251 1.98 -7.24 -16.17
C MET A 251 1.92 -6.30 -17.39
N ILE A 252 2.96 -5.50 -17.63
CA ILE A 252 3.04 -4.63 -18.84
C ILE A 252 2.90 -5.45 -20.12
N SER A 253 3.60 -6.58 -20.18
CA SER A 253 3.59 -7.45 -21.37
C SER A 253 2.21 -8.06 -21.61
N THR A 254 1.50 -8.46 -20.56
CA THR A 254 0.17 -9.06 -20.65
C THR A 254 -0.89 -8.04 -21.08
N SER A 255 -0.87 -6.83 -20.49
CA SER A 255 -1.80 -5.75 -20.82
C SER A 255 -1.62 -5.26 -22.28
N SER A 256 -0.39 -5.26 -22.79
CA SER A 256 -0.10 -4.89 -24.17
C SER A 256 -0.65 -5.89 -25.19
N MET A 257 -0.70 -7.17 -24.85
CA MET A 257 -1.28 -8.22 -25.70
C MET A 257 -2.82 -8.13 -25.75
N ALA A 258 -3.47 -7.86 -24.60
CA ALA A 258 -4.92 -7.72 -24.50
C ALA A 258 -5.47 -6.51 -25.27
N ASN A 259 -4.68 -5.46 -25.44
CA ASN A 259 -5.07 -4.25 -26.19
C ASN A 259 -4.77 -4.35 -27.72
N ALA A 260 -4.16 -5.44 -28.17
CA ALA A 260 -3.81 -5.67 -29.58
C ALA A 260 -4.78 -6.62 -30.30
N GLU A 261 -5.74 -7.23 -29.58
CA GLU A 261 -6.86 -8.02 -30.10
C GLU A 261 -8.15 -7.18 -30.19
#